data_198472c9c4660f1dac0d3af32f9874d2
#
_entry.id   198472c9c4660f1dac0d3af32f9874d2
#
_cell.length_a   1.000
_cell.length_b   1.000
_cell.length_c   1.000
_cell.angle_alpha   90.00
_cell.angle_beta   90.00
_cell.angle_gamma   90.00
#
_symmetry.space_group_name_H-M   'P 1'
#
loop_
_entity.id
_entity.type
_entity.pdbx_description
1 polymer ?
#
loop_
_entity_poly.entity_id
_entity_poly.type
_entity_poly.pdbx_seq_one_letter_code
_entity_poly.pdbx_strand_id
1 'polypeptide(L)'
;MYKQYNTNQLSLELNIAWDLPATHEARLISQFVDTIPQSVLLEETSHTGRPAFHPAMLLKMTLFAYARQVFSGRKIVQMNEEVIPMKWLSQDTYVCYRTINSFRASTHANQLIKTAFIYFTLLLRENGLIEDEALFIDGTKVEADANKYSFTWKKAVERYEDALNGNISALYDKLVQEGVNTALSKEECLTSEGLKQLLQETEQVLDEVEEAISQEPKVIKGGSANRQKRRRIKKLKRKLKEDCLVRKQKYERDKQILQERNSYSKTDHDATFMRMKEDHMKNGQLKPGYNLQLGTNSQFALAYGLYPNPTDTRTLKPFLQSIQTLELFQHIVADAGYGSEENYSFIVDDLEKTPLIPYGTYQKEQKKSYKKSDANPENWTYLEDSDQWIKPDGVVYSFKNYSRRTDKYGFERDIKIYEADPVQASEELDQLARTEKGNLKQIQYNPTWNYFKNLVKDELTSKVGARIYAKRKVDVEPVFGRMKGVFGVRRVHVRGQKVVETEIGFLLMSMNLTKLAKKLVQDNRDKKKNTGSTAGFHQNQPESICVFYLLASFCPASFNYLSCAMFSNLDSYHTPITKSRTESSYSYL
;
A
#
# COMPACT_ATOMS: atom_id res chain seq x y z
N MET A 1 45.29 -41.12 25.34
CA MET A 1 45.91 -39.81 25.63
C MET A 1 44.94 -38.73 25.18
N TYR A 2 44.42 -37.90 26.10
CA TYR A 2 43.49 -36.80 25.75
C TYR A 2 44.31 -35.59 25.32
N LYS A 3 43.77 -34.78 24.40
CA LYS A 3 44.34 -33.47 24.07
C LYS A 3 44.25 -32.56 25.30
N GLN A 4 45.28 -31.76 25.54
CA GLN A 4 45.24 -30.74 26.59
C GLN A 4 44.12 -29.76 26.34
N TYR A 5 43.29 -29.48 27.35
CA TYR A 5 42.18 -28.54 27.30
C TYR A 5 42.46 -27.48 28.38
N ASN A 6 42.66 -26.23 27.93
CA ASN A 6 42.91 -25.09 28.80
C ASN A 6 41.64 -24.29 28.98
N THR A 7 41.03 -24.35 30.15
CA THR A 7 39.82 -23.63 30.53
C THR A 7 40.09 -22.16 30.94
N ASN A 8 41.35 -21.80 31.12
CA ASN A 8 41.75 -20.46 31.59
C ASN A 8 42.17 -19.53 30.45
N GLN A 9 42.06 -19.94 29.18
CA GLN A 9 42.39 -19.10 28.06
C GLN A 9 41.23 -18.14 27.80
N LEU A 10 41.41 -16.87 28.24
CA LEU A 10 40.38 -15.83 28.15
C LEU A 10 40.39 -15.05 26.83
N SER A 11 41.47 -15.11 26.08
CA SER A 11 41.58 -14.46 24.78
C SER A 11 42.33 -15.35 23.77
N LEU A 12 41.87 -15.40 22.54
CA LEU A 12 42.54 -16.02 21.43
C LEU A 12 42.86 -14.92 20.41
N GLU A 13 44.14 -14.57 20.28
CA GLU A 13 44.59 -13.71 19.21
C GLU A 13 44.60 -14.55 17.91
N LEU A 14 43.55 -14.40 17.15
CA LEU A 14 43.43 -15.02 15.83
C LEU A 14 43.83 -14.01 14.79
N ASN A 15 45.04 -14.16 14.26
CA ASN A 15 45.43 -13.42 13.05
C ASN A 15 44.79 -14.11 11.85
N ILE A 16 43.50 -13.85 11.64
CA ILE A 16 42.70 -14.57 10.67
C ILE A 16 42.68 -13.76 9.38
N ALA A 17 43.54 -14.12 8.43
CA ALA A 17 43.30 -13.85 7.03
C ALA A 17 42.12 -14.71 6.54
N TRP A 18 40.88 -14.29 6.85
CA TRP A 18 39.71 -15.04 6.43
C TRP A 18 39.44 -14.80 4.96
N ASP A 19 39.67 -15.82 4.18
CA ASP A 19 39.23 -15.85 2.80
C ASP A 19 37.81 -16.47 2.74
N LEU A 20 36.79 -15.60 2.75
CA LEU A 20 35.46 -16.02 2.41
C LEU A 20 35.47 -16.44 0.93
N PRO A 21 34.91 -17.60 0.57
CA PRO A 21 34.81 -18.00 -0.82
C PRO A 21 34.24 -16.88 -1.69
N ALA A 22 34.76 -16.70 -2.89
CA ALA A 22 34.30 -15.62 -3.80
C ALA A 22 32.79 -15.69 -4.08
N THR A 23 32.22 -16.88 -4.06
CA THR A 23 30.79 -17.14 -4.26
C THR A 23 29.94 -17.02 -2.99
N HIS A 24 30.55 -16.63 -1.85
CA HIS A 24 29.82 -16.53 -0.59
C HIS A 24 28.82 -15.38 -0.62
N GLU A 25 27.61 -15.60 -0.13
CA GLU A 25 26.49 -14.63 -0.12
C GLU A 25 26.86 -13.29 0.54
N ALA A 26 27.68 -13.28 1.59
CA ALA A 26 28.14 -12.05 2.24
C ALA A 26 28.99 -11.17 1.30
N ARG A 27 29.82 -11.77 0.42
CA ARG A 27 30.57 -11.00 -0.58
C ARG A 27 29.66 -10.34 -1.60
N LEU A 28 28.65 -11.07 -2.10
CA LEU A 28 27.66 -10.50 -3.01
C LEU A 28 26.88 -9.36 -2.36
N ILE A 29 26.43 -9.53 -1.12
CA ILE A 29 25.75 -8.46 -0.37
C ILE A 29 26.66 -7.24 -0.20
N SER A 30 27.94 -7.44 0.17
CA SER A 30 28.89 -6.33 0.31
C SER A 30 29.06 -5.61 -1.01
N GLN A 31 29.37 -6.33 -2.09
CA GLN A 31 29.58 -5.77 -3.41
C GLN A 31 28.35 -5.00 -3.90
N PHE A 32 27.15 -5.56 -3.74
CA PHE A 32 25.91 -4.86 -4.09
C PHE A 32 25.75 -3.54 -3.33
N VAL A 33 25.95 -3.54 -2.00
CA VAL A 33 25.83 -2.31 -1.21
C VAL A 33 26.90 -1.29 -1.61
N ASP A 34 28.09 -1.73 -1.99
CA ASP A 34 29.19 -0.87 -2.43
C ASP A 34 28.95 -0.25 -3.82
N THR A 35 27.99 -0.78 -4.62
CA THR A 35 27.54 -0.12 -5.86
C THR A 35 26.64 1.10 -5.61
N ILE A 36 26.07 1.22 -4.43
CA ILE A 36 25.19 2.36 -4.08
C ILE A 36 26.07 3.58 -3.83
N PRO A 37 25.82 4.73 -4.49
CA PRO A 37 26.64 5.93 -4.32
C PRO A 37 26.68 6.42 -2.87
N GLN A 38 27.80 6.96 -2.46
CA GLN A 38 27.95 7.49 -1.10
C GLN A 38 26.98 8.63 -0.80
N SER A 39 26.61 9.44 -1.79
CA SER A 39 25.60 10.49 -1.66
C SER A 39 24.22 9.96 -1.28
N VAL A 40 23.91 8.70 -1.61
CA VAL A 40 22.68 8.01 -1.22
C VAL A 40 22.84 7.31 0.13
N LEU A 41 24.03 6.75 0.38
CA LEU A 41 24.32 6.03 1.63
C LEU A 41 24.45 6.95 2.85
N LEU A 42 24.95 8.18 2.67
CA LEU A 42 25.24 9.10 3.76
C LEU A 42 24.15 10.15 3.92
N GLU A 43 23.74 10.40 5.16
CA GLU A 43 22.95 11.56 5.54
C GLU A 43 23.85 12.69 6.01
N GLU A 44 23.39 13.92 5.91
CA GLU A 44 23.99 15.04 6.64
C GLU A 44 23.86 14.81 8.13
N THR A 45 24.97 14.51 8.76
CA THR A 45 25.01 14.28 10.21
C THR A 45 25.50 15.52 10.94
N SER A 46 25.03 15.70 12.18
CA SER A 46 25.56 16.73 13.08
C SER A 46 27.06 16.54 13.28
N HIS A 47 27.81 17.63 13.20
CA HIS A 47 29.26 17.64 13.47
C HIS A 47 29.62 17.49 14.95
N THR A 48 28.61 17.43 15.84
CA THR A 48 28.79 17.32 17.29
C THR A 48 28.26 15.98 17.80
N GLY A 49 28.96 15.38 18.76
CA GLY A 49 28.57 14.13 19.40
C GLY A 49 29.41 12.91 18.99
N ARG A 50 28.97 11.72 19.38
CA ARG A 50 29.64 10.46 19.04
C ARG A 50 29.44 10.18 17.53
N PRO A 51 30.51 9.80 16.81
CA PRO A 51 30.41 9.43 15.41
C PRO A 51 29.36 8.34 15.18
N ALA A 52 28.51 8.53 14.14
CA ALA A 52 27.52 7.55 13.73
C ALA A 52 28.19 6.36 13.04
N PHE A 53 27.57 5.19 13.15
CA PHE A 53 28.00 4.03 12.37
C PHE A 53 27.69 4.25 10.87
N HIS A 54 28.58 3.80 10.02
CA HIS A 54 28.40 3.95 8.58
C HIS A 54 27.14 3.21 8.10
N PRO A 55 26.19 3.84 7.39
CA PRO A 55 24.94 3.22 6.96
C PRO A 55 25.14 1.99 6.09
N ALA A 56 26.17 1.97 5.22
CA ALA A 56 26.47 0.79 4.40
C ALA A 56 26.80 -0.44 5.26
N MET A 57 27.54 -0.27 6.36
CA MET A 57 27.84 -1.38 7.29
C MET A 57 26.55 -1.92 7.91
N LEU A 58 25.69 -1.04 8.44
CA LEU A 58 24.41 -1.43 9.03
C LEU A 58 23.47 -2.10 8.01
N LEU A 59 23.47 -1.62 6.77
CA LEU A 59 22.72 -2.21 5.66
C LEU A 59 23.24 -3.60 5.33
N LYS A 60 24.57 -3.78 5.15
CA LYS A 60 25.20 -5.09 4.89
C LYS A 60 24.87 -6.10 5.99
N MET A 61 25.01 -5.70 7.25
CA MET A 61 24.68 -6.54 8.42
C MET A 61 23.20 -6.94 8.43
N THR A 62 22.30 -5.98 8.18
CA THR A 62 20.85 -6.24 8.16
C THR A 62 20.47 -7.18 7.03
N LEU A 63 20.93 -6.93 5.82
CA LEU A 63 20.63 -7.77 4.66
C LEU A 63 21.16 -9.20 4.84
N PHE A 64 22.36 -9.36 5.37
CA PHE A 64 22.92 -10.70 5.63
C PHE A 64 22.17 -11.45 6.74
N ALA A 65 21.80 -10.76 7.81
CA ALA A 65 21.00 -11.36 8.86
C ALA A 65 19.63 -11.83 8.36
N TYR A 66 18.96 -10.99 7.55
CA TYR A 66 17.67 -11.35 6.93
C TYR A 66 17.80 -12.51 5.94
N ALA A 67 18.86 -12.57 5.16
CA ALA A 67 19.17 -13.70 4.30
C ALA A 67 19.27 -15.03 5.09
N ARG A 68 19.70 -14.95 6.34
CA ARG A 68 19.76 -16.07 7.31
C ARG A 68 18.51 -16.19 8.18
N GLN A 69 17.42 -15.45 7.86
CA GLN A 69 16.15 -15.48 8.60
C GLN A 69 16.25 -14.97 10.05
N VAL A 70 17.23 -14.12 10.32
CA VAL A 70 17.45 -13.49 11.61
C VAL A 70 16.93 -12.07 11.59
N PHE A 71 15.75 -11.83 12.19
CA PHE A 71 15.04 -10.54 12.16
C PHE A 71 15.16 -9.74 13.47
N SER A 72 15.50 -10.38 14.59
CA SER A 72 15.60 -9.72 15.88
C SER A 72 16.92 -8.96 16.01
N GLY A 73 16.89 -7.66 16.37
CA GLY A 73 18.10 -6.86 16.56
C GLY A 73 19.08 -7.47 17.59
N ARG A 74 18.57 -8.11 18.66
CA ARG A 74 19.43 -8.82 19.65
C ARG A 74 20.12 -10.02 19.02
N LYS A 75 19.40 -10.81 18.22
CA LYS A 75 20.00 -11.97 17.52
C LYS A 75 20.97 -11.53 16.42
N ILE A 76 20.77 -10.35 15.79
CA ILE A 76 21.71 -9.79 14.82
C ILE A 76 23.04 -9.42 15.53
N VAL A 77 22.98 -8.84 16.73
CA VAL A 77 24.18 -8.58 17.54
C VAL A 77 24.88 -9.88 17.92
N GLN A 78 24.15 -10.87 18.42
CA GLN A 78 24.71 -12.19 18.74
C GLN A 78 25.36 -12.81 17.49
N MET A 79 24.72 -12.70 16.32
CA MET A 79 25.28 -13.16 15.07
C MET A 79 26.58 -12.42 14.70
N ASN A 80 26.71 -11.13 15.07
CA ASN A 80 27.94 -10.37 14.86
C ASN A 80 29.08 -10.85 15.79
N GLU A 81 28.77 -11.39 16.95
CA GLU A 81 29.75 -11.94 17.88
C GLU A 81 30.21 -13.36 17.50
N GLU A 82 29.31 -14.16 16.93
CA GLU A 82 29.51 -15.60 16.73
C GLU A 82 29.82 -16.01 15.29
N VAL A 83 29.35 -15.25 14.28
CA VAL A 83 29.35 -15.64 12.88
C VAL A 83 30.39 -14.87 12.07
N ILE A 84 31.39 -15.54 11.57
CA ILE A 84 32.52 -14.94 10.86
C ILE A 84 32.13 -14.11 9.64
N PRO A 85 31.27 -14.54 8.70
CA PRO A 85 30.83 -13.68 7.62
C PRO A 85 30.17 -12.38 8.08
N MET A 86 29.48 -12.38 9.23
CA MET A 86 28.91 -11.17 9.82
C MET A 86 30.02 -10.25 10.37
N LYS A 87 31.02 -10.79 11.06
CA LYS A 87 32.20 -10.04 11.52
C LYS A 87 32.97 -9.43 10.36
N TRP A 88 33.10 -10.19 9.26
CA TRP A 88 33.72 -9.67 8.04
C TRP A 88 32.93 -8.46 7.47
N LEU A 89 31.60 -8.51 7.45
CA LEU A 89 30.76 -7.40 6.98
C LEU A 89 30.81 -6.19 7.90
N SER A 90 30.89 -6.39 9.20
CA SER A 90 30.98 -5.34 10.24
C SER A 90 32.42 -4.85 10.48
N GLN A 91 33.42 -5.52 9.86
CA GLN A 91 34.85 -5.30 10.15
C GLN A 91 35.14 -5.40 11.68
N ASP A 92 34.57 -6.44 12.28
CA ASP A 92 34.62 -6.74 13.73
C ASP A 92 34.16 -5.56 14.64
N THR A 93 33.38 -4.64 14.09
CA THR A 93 32.86 -3.50 14.83
C THR A 93 31.69 -3.94 15.71
N TYR A 94 31.77 -3.65 17.02
CA TYR A 94 30.66 -3.91 17.95
C TYR A 94 29.54 -2.90 17.75
N VAL A 95 28.32 -3.41 17.50
CA VAL A 95 27.11 -2.61 17.29
C VAL A 95 26.02 -3.05 18.27
N CYS A 96 25.49 -2.12 19.06
CA CYS A 96 24.40 -2.38 19.97
C CYS A 96 23.08 -2.66 19.22
N TYR A 97 22.24 -3.55 19.76
CA TYR A 97 20.93 -3.87 19.17
C TYR A 97 20.01 -2.65 19.02
N ARG A 98 20.14 -1.65 19.87
CA ARG A 98 19.38 -0.39 19.77
C ARG A 98 19.76 0.37 18.51
N THR A 99 21.05 0.41 18.15
CA THR A 99 21.54 1.05 16.92
C THR A 99 20.95 0.37 15.69
N ILE A 100 20.96 -0.98 15.64
CA ILE A 100 20.37 -1.75 14.54
C ILE A 100 18.86 -1.46 14.43
N ASN A 101 18.14 -1.46 15.55
CA ASN A 101 16.70 -1.19 15.54
C ASN A 101 16.39 0.26 15.16
N SER A 102 17.16 1.24 15.63
CA SER A 102 17.02 2.65 15.27
C SER A 102 17.29 2.88 13.79
N PHE A 103 18.33 2.26 13.24
CA PHE A 103 18.62 2.30 11.81
C PHE A 103 17.42 1.76 10.99
N ARG A 104 16.94 0.56 11.29
CA ARG A 104 15.82 -0.08 10.61
C ARG A 104 14.51 0.72 10.67
N ALA A 105 14.31 1.47 11.75
CA ALA A 105 13.12 2.31 11.93
C ALA A 105 13.29 3.74 11.41
N SER A 106 14.47 4.12 10.91
CA SER A 106 14.76 5.48 10.44
C SER A 106 14.12 5.78 9.09
N THR A 107 13.84 7.05 8.84
CA THR A 107 13.36 7.53 7.53
C THR A 107 14.42 7.29 6.46
N HIS A 108 15.70 7.48 6.82
CA HIS A 108 16.82 7.23 5.92
C HIS A 108 16.88 5.77 5.45
N ALA A 109 16.75 4.80 6.36
CA ALA A 109 16.72 3.40 5.97
C ALA A 109 15.54 3.06 5.03
N ASN A 110 14.39 3.73 5.18
CA ASN A 110 13.27 3.57 4.26
C ASN A 110 13.60 4.10 2.85
N GLN A 111 14.20 5.27 2.76
CA GLN A 111 14.64 5.84 1.49
C GLN A 111 15.76 5.00 0.86
N LEU A 112 16.75 4.63 1.66
CA LEU A 112 17.89 3.83 1.23
C LEU A 112 17.48 2.49 0.64
N ILE A 113 16.57 1.76 1.29
CA ILE A 113 16.12 0.46 0.77
C ILE A 113 15.29 0.63 -0.51
N LYS A 114 14.46 1.66 -0.63
CA LYS A 114 13.73 1.96 -1.87
C LYS A 114 14.68 2.28 -3.02
N THR A 115 15.68 3.10 -2.78
CA THR A 115 16.73 3.40 -3.76
C THR A 115 17.54 2.15 -4.10
N ALA A 116 17.85 1.29 -3.14
CA ALA A 116 18.53 0.02 -3.39
C ALA A 116 17.77 -0.88 -4.38
N PHE A 117 16.42 -0.88 -4.35
CA PHE A 117 15.61 -1.60 -5.34
C PHE A 117 15.80 -1.07 -6.76
N ILE A 118 15.97 0.23 -6.94
CA ILE A 118 16.23 0.83 -8.25
C ILE A 118 17.58 0.34 -8.78
N TYR A 119 18.65 0.48 -7.98
CA TYR A 119 19.99 0.00 -8.34
C TYR A 119 20.00 -1.50 -8.61
N PHE A 120 19.28 -2.28 -7.83
CA PHE A 120 19.18 -3.71 -8.03
C PHE A 120 18.45 -4.07 -9.34
N THR A 121 17.39 -3.38 -9.67
CA THR A 121 16.64 -3.59 -10.94
C THR A 121 17.51 -3.28 -12.14
N LEU A 122 18.24 -2.18 -12.10
CA LEU A 122 19.16 -1.78 -13.18
C LEU A 122 20.32 -2.78 -13.31
N LEU A 123 20.89 -3.24 -12.19
CA LEU A 123 21.89 -4.30 -12.17
C LEU A 123 21.40 -5.59 -12.84
N LEU A 124 20.19 -6.02 -12.51
CA LEU A 124 19.60 -7.24 -13.10
C LEU A 124 19.40 -7.07 -14.61
N ARG A 125 18.93 -5.90 -15.04
CA ARG A 125 18.71 -5.57 -16.45
C ARG A 125 20.00 -5.60 -17.24
N GLU A 126 21.03 -4.88 -16.79
CA GLU A 126 22.35 -4.83 -17.46
C GLU A 126 22.98 -6.21 -17.63
N ASN A 127 22.70 -7.11 -16.68
CA ASN A 127 23.20 -8.48 -16.74
C ASN A 127 22.26 -9.47 -17.44
N GLY A 128 21.18 -9.00 -18.09
CA GLY A 128 20.21 -9.83 -18.81
C GLY A 128 19.47 -10.82 -17.91
N LEU A 129 19.34 -10.53 -16.63
CA LEU A 129 18.69 -11.40 -15.64
C LEU A 129 17.18 -11.17 -15.52
N ILE A 130 16.70 -10.07 -16.08
CA ILE A 130 15.28 -9.70 -16.23
C ILE A 130 15.00 -9.32 -17.67
N GLU A 131 13.73 -9.46 -18.08
CA GLU A 131 13.23 -9.11 -19.40
C GLU A 131 12.52 -7.74 -19.33
N ASP A 132 12.78 -6.83 -20.25
CA ASP A 132 12.13 -5.49 -20.31
C ASP A 132 10.66 -5.56 -20.82
N GLU A 133 10.11 -6.77 -21.01
CA GLU A 133 8.84 -6.99 -21.67
C GLU A 133 7.64 -6.66 -20.76
N ALA A 134 7.66 -7.11 -19.49
CA ALA A 134 6.50 -7.02 -18.62
C ALA A 134 6.86 -6.90 -17.13
N LEU A 135 6.05 -6.16 -16.39
CA LEU A 135 6.05 -6.16 -14.93
C LEU A 135 4.82 -6.93 -14.43
N PHE A 136 5.08 -8.00 -13.65
CA PHE A 136 4.02 -8.84 -13.07
C PHE A 136 3.67 -8.33 -11.68
N ILE A 137 2.39 -8.01 -11.48
CA ILE A 137 1.90 -7.42 -10.22
C ILE A 137 0.92 -8.38 -9.55
N ASP A 138 1.10 -8.58 -8.26
CA ASP A 138 0.13 -9.28 -7.41
C ASP A 138 0.26 -8.78 -5.97
N GLY A 139 -0.83 -8.94 -5.21
CA GLY A 139 -0.92 -8.52 -3.82
C GLY A 139 -1.06 -9.71 -2.87
N THR A 140 -0.53 -9.53 -1.67
CA THR A 140 -0.79 -10.44 -0.56
C THR A 140 -1.02 -9.68 0.73
N LYS A 141 -1.74 -10.30 1.67
CA LYS A 141 -2.00 -9.71 2.97
C LYS A 141 -1.03 -10.23 4.00
N VAL A 142 -0.48 -9.29 4.79
CA VAL A 142 0.45 -9.59 5.89
C VAL A 142 -0.19 -9.13 7.20
N GLU A 143 -0.20 -10.01 8.21
CA GLU A 143 -0.78 -9.70 9.52
C GLU A 143 0.09 -8.67 10.26
N ALA A 144 -0.53 -7.63 10.82
CA ALA A 144 0.16 -6.60 11.59
C ALA A 144 0.50 -7.09 13.01
N ASP A 145 1.50 -6.47 13.63
CA ASP A 145 1.78 -6.66 15.06
C ASP A 145 0.78 -5.88 15.91
N ALA A 146 -0.45 -6.38 15.94
CA ALA A 146 -1.55 -5.73 16.62
C ALA A 146 -2.49 -6.73 17.30
N ASN A 147 -3.25 -6.24 18.30
CA ASN A 147 -4.24 -7.05 18.98
C ASN A 147 -5.44 -7.32 18.05
N LYS A 148 -5.81 -8.58 17.90
CA LYS A 148 -6.91 -9.04 17.03
C LYS A 148 -8.30 -8.51 17.42
N TYR A 149 -8.50 -8.19 18.71
CA TYR A 149 -9.81 -7.81 19.24
C TYR A 149 -9.93 -6.32 19.55
N SER A 150 -8.89 -5.53 19.31
CA SER A 150 -8.82 -4.13 19.65
C SER A 150 -8.89 -3.26 18.39
N PHE A 151 -10.11 -2.87 18.00
CA PHE A 151 -10.37 -2.17 16.74
C PHE A 151 -11.43 -1.07 16.89
N THR A 152 -11.43 -0.14 15.93
CA THR A 152 -12.43 0.92 15.77
C THR A 152 -13.01 0.84 14.37
N TRP A 153 -14.34 0.81 14.23
CA TRP A 153 -15.07 0.77 12.98
C TRP A 153 -15.62 2.15 12.62
N LYS A 154 -15.45 2.60 11.36
CA LYS A 154 -15.96 3.87 10.85
C LYS A 154 -17.46 4.03 11.09
N LYS A 155 -18.27 3.06 10.69
CA LYS A 155 -19.73 3.05 10.92
C LYS A 155 -20.13 3.15 12.38
N ALA A 156 -19.32 2.61 13.30
CA ALA A 156 -19.60 2.71 14.73
C ALA A 156 -19.30 4.10 15.26
N VAL A 157 -18.18 4.71 14.83
CA VAL A 157 -17.80 6.08 15.17
C VAL A 157 -18.88 7.06 14.68
N GLU A 158 -19.28 6.96 13.41
CA GLU A 158 -20.32 7.81 12.81
C GLU A 158 -21.64 7.71 13.60
N ARG A 159 -22.13 6.49 13.82
CA ARG A 159 -23.40 6.25 14.58
C ARG A 159 -23.35 6.82 16.00
N TYR A 160 -22.23 6.64 16.72
CA TYR A 160 -22.11 7.14 18.09
C TYR A 160 -21.89 8.65 18.12
N GLU A 161 -21.28 9.24 17.12
CA GLU A 161 -21.14 10.68 16.99
C GLU A 161 -22.46 11.33 16.67
N ASP A 162 -23.28 10.76 15.78
CA ASP A 162 -24.63 11.27 15.48
C ASP A 162 -25.52 11.28 16.74
N ALA A 163 -25.46 10.22 17.53
CA ALA A 163 -26.16 10.16 18.80
C ALA A 163 -25.62 11.20 19.82
N LEU A 164 -24.32 11.47 19.81
CA LEU A 164 -23.71 12.51 20.63
C LEU A 164 -24.12 13.90 20.17
N ASN A 165 -24.15 14.15 18.87
CA ASN A 165 -24.59 15.43 18.29
C ASN A 165 -26.03 15.78 18.70
N GLY A 166 -26.94 14.78 18.69
CA GLY A 166 -28.29 14.95 19.22
C GLY A 166 -28.32 15.33 20.71
N ASN A 167 -27.46 14.72 21.52
CA ASN A 167 -27.34 15.06 22.96
C ASN A 167 -26.76 16.47 23.16
N ILE A 168 -25.79 16.89 22.35
CA ILE A 168 -25.20 18.25 22.39
C ILE A 168 -26.26 19.28 22.04
N SER A 169 -27.04 19.06 20.96
CA SER A 169 -28.13 19.95 20.57
C SER A 169 -29.17 20.12 21.69
N ALA A 170 -29.55 19.04 22.35
CA ALA A 170 -30.47 19.11 23.49
C ALA A 170 -29.87 19.81 24.73
N LEU A 171 -28.55 19.73 24.93
CA LEU A 171 -27.85 20.46 26.00
C LEU A 171 -27.75 21.96 25.66
N TYR A 172 -27.48 22.29 24.42
CA TYR A 172 -27.45 23.66 23.92
C TYR A 172 -28.80 24.37 24.19
N ASP A 173 -29.91 23.74 23.80
CA ASP A 173 -31.26 24.31 24.05
C ASP A 173 -31.51 24.56 25.54
N LYS A 174 -31.10 23.67 26.41
CA LYS A 174 -31.22 23.83 27.85
C LYS A 174 -30.35 24.96 28.42
N LEU A 175 -29.13 25.12 27.90
CA LEU A 175 -28.25 26.23 28.30
C LEU A 175 -28.79 27.57 27.87
N VAL A 176 -29.33 27.68 26.65
CA VAL A 176 -30.01 28.89 26.17
C VAL A 176 -31.24 29.20 27.02
N GLN A 177 -32.05 28.19 27.40
CA GLN A 177 -33.19 28.38 28.32
C GLN A 177 -32.77 28.88 29.72
N GLU A 178 -31.58 28.49 30.19
CA GLU A 178 -31.03 28.99 31.46
C GLU A 178 -30.33 30.35 31.31
N GLY A 179 -30.38 30.99 30.11
CA GLY A 179 -29.87 32.34 29.85
C GLY A 179 -28.39 32.40 29.49
N VAL A 180 -27.84 31.33 28.96
CA VAL A 180 -26.51 31.37 28.34
C VAL A 180 -26.68 31.93 26.93
N ASN A 181 -26.26 33.18 26.76
CA ASN A 181 -26.26 33.84 25.47
C ASN A 181 -25.00 33.43 24.72
N THR A 182 -25.15 32.61 23.69
CA THR A 182 -24.06 32.24 22.81
C THR A 182 -24.24 32.82 21.43
N ALA A 183 -23.15 33.28 20.82
CA ALA A 183 -23.12 33.72 19.43
C ALA A 183 -23.05 32.55 18.45
N LEU A 184 -22.74 31.34 18.96
CA LEU A 184 -22.60 30.11 18.16
C LEU A 184 -23.97 29.56 17.77
N SER A 185 -24.09 29.12 16.53
CA SER A 185 -25.20 28.28 16.07
C SER A 185 -25.11 26.88 16.67
N LYS A 186 -26.23 26.13 16.66
CA LYS A 186 -26.24 24.73 17.08
C LYS A 186 -25.21 23.89 16.31
N GLU A 187 -25.05 24.14 15.02
CA GLU A 187 -24.17 23.40 14.12
C GLU A 187 -22.72 23.65 14.46
N GLU A 188 -22.33 24.89 14.76
CA GLU A 188 -20.98 25.23 15.21
C GLU A 188 -20.62 24.57 16.53
N CYS A 189 -21.59 24.44 17.44
CA CYS A 189 -21.42 23.72 18.71
C CYS A 189 -21.21 22.21 18.55
N LEU A 190 -21.42 21.62 17.38
CA LEU A 190 -21.16 20.21 17.12
C LEU A 190 -19.67 19.88 16.91
N THR A 191 -18.78 20.85 17.01
CA THR A 191 -17.32 20.67 16.96
C THR A 191 -16.70 20.71 18.36
N SER A 192 -15.52 20.13 18.54
CA SER A 192 -14.82 20.20 19.83
C SER A 192 -14.42 21.63 20.21
N GLU A 193 -14.18 22.50 19.23
CA GLU A 193 -13.86 23.91 19.43
C GLU A 193 -15.08 24.70 19.82
N GLY A 194 -16.20 24.52 19.11
CA GLY A 194 -17.47 25.14 19.48
C GLY A 194 -17.94 24.72 20.88
N LEU A 195 -17.72 23.45 21.28
CA LEU A 195 -18.00 23.00 22.65
C LEU A 195 -17.12 23.67 23.69
N LYS A 196 -15.85 23.94 23.40
CA LYS A 196 -14.96 24.70 24.30
C LYS A 196 -15.42 26.13 24.47
N GLN A 197 -15.81 26.79 23.38
CA GLN A 197 -16.32 28.12 23.42
C GLN A 197 -17.66 28.21 24.21
N LEU A 198 -18.60 27.28 23.93
CA LEU A 198 -19.85 27.19 24.69
C LEU A 198 -19.60 26.95 26.19
N LEU A 199 -18.55 26.21 26.55
CA LEU A 199 -18.12 26.02 27.93
C LEU A 199 -17.62 27.33 28.56
N GLN A 200 -16.82 28.11 27.86
CA GLN A 200 -16.34 29.42 28.33
C GLN A 200 -17.51 30.40 28.55
N GLU A 201 -18.43 30.48 27.60
CA GLU A 201 -19.64 31.31 27.74
C GLU A 201 -20.52 30.85 28.90
N THR A 202 -20.64 29.55 29.10
CA THR A 202 -21.35 28.96 30.26
C THR A 202 -20.63 29.28 31.58
N GLU A 203 -19.31 29.40 31.59
CA GLU A 203 -18.52 29.82 32.77
C GLU A 203 -18.80 31.28 33.12
N GLN A 204 -18.80 32.16 32.13
CA GLN A 204 -19.12 33.60 32.35
C GLN A 204 -20.48 33.78 32.98
N VAL A 205 -21.52 33.13 32.44
CA VAL A 205 -22.88 33.20 33.03
C VAL A 205 -22.92 32.59 34.43
N LEU A 206 -22.11 31.59 34.72
CA LEU A 206 -22.01 31.00 36.06
C LEU A 206 -21.40 32.00 37.05
N ASP A 207 -20.39 32.76 36.66
CA ASP A 207 -19.72 33.75 37.47
C ASP A 207 -20.67 34.91 37.76
N GLU A 208 -21.43 35.40 36.76
CA GLU A 208 -22.49 36.42 36.94
C GLU A 208 -23.56 35.95 37.94
N VAL A 209 -24.01 34.70 37.84
CA VAL A 209 -25.01 34.14 38.76
C VAL A 209 -24.43 33.98 40.17
N GLU A 210 -23.15 33.67 40.32
CA GLU A 210 -22.46 33.57 41.62
C GLU A 210 -22.30 34.97 42.26
N GLU A 211 -22.00 35.99 41.48
CA GLU A 211 -21.98 37.35 41.91
C GLU A 211 -23.36 37.83 42.42
N ALA A 212 -24.41 37.58 41.65
CA ALA A 212 -25.80 37.85 42.05
C ALA A 212 -26.18 37.11 43.35
N ILE A 213 -25.74 35.87 43.53
CA ILE A 213 -25.98 35.12 44.81
C ILE A 213 -25.24 35.73 45.97
N SER A 214 -24.07 36.34 45.76
CA SER A 214 -23.30 36.99 46.84
C SER A 214 -23.99 38.21 47.44
N GLN A 215 -24.81 38.86 46.62
CA GLN A 215 -25.61 40.05 46.99
C GLN A 215 -26.97 39.69 47.61
N GLU A 216 -27.38 38.42 47.57
CA GLU A 216 -28.65 37.96 48.13
C GLU A 216 -28.60 37.78 49.64
N PRO A 217 -29.68 38.17 50.37
CA PRO A 217 -29.78 37.87 51.80
C PRO A 217 -29.74 36.35 52.10
N LYS A 218 -29.19 35.95 53.25
CA LYS A 218 -29.11 34.53 53.65
C LYS A 218 -30.51 33.94 53.79
N VAL A 219 -30.92 33.08 52.84
CA VAL A 219 -32.19 32.34 52.89
C VAL A 219 -32.04 31.02 53.68
N ILE A 220 -32.86 30.83 54.70
CA ILE A 220 -32.70 29.70 55.64
C ILE A 220 -33.32 28.37 55.08
N LYS A 221 -34.34 28.42 54.22
CA LYS A 221 -34.95 27.22 53.58
C LYS A 221 -35.24 27.41 52.10
N GLY A 222 -34.97 26.41 51.29
CA GLY A 222 -35.42 26.29 49.89
C GLY A 222 -34.48 26.84 48.81
N GLY A 223 -33.55 27.73 49.11
CA GLY A 223 -32.66 28.39 48.14
C GLY A 223 -33.35 29.37 47.22
N SER A 224 -32.69 30.45 46.88
CA SER A 224 -33.18 31.44 45.90
C SER A 224 -33.29 30.88 44.48
N ALA A 225 -33.98 31.59 43.60
CA ALA A 225 -34.07 31.28 42.18
C ALA A 225 -32.67 31.18 41.54
N ASN A 226 -31.75 32.10 41.93
CA ASN A 226 -30.38 32.13 41.41
C ASN A 226 -29.56 30.91 41.90
N ARG A 227 -29.73 30.46 43.15
CA ARG A 227 -29.07 29.21 43.65
C ARG A 227 -29.57 27.97 42.94
N GLN A 228 -30.87 27.92 42.55
CA GLN A 228 -31.41 26.82 41.74
C GLN A 228 -30.89 26.90 40.30
N LYS A 229 -30.83 28.09 39.67
CA LYS A 229 -30.26 28.34 38.36
C LYS A 229 -28.78 27.87 38.32
N ARG A 230 -27.97 28.32 39.30
CA ARG A 230 -26.58 27.88 39.45
C ARG A 230 -26.43 26.36 39.46
N ARG A 231 -27.28 25.66 40.24
CA ARG A 231 -27.22 24.17 40.31
C ARG A 231 -27.52 23.54 38.96
N ARG A 232 -28.52 24.05 38.22
CA ARG A 232 -28.85 23.54 36.88
C ARG A 232 -27.73 23.79 35.88
N ILE A 233 -27.18 24.98 35.79
CA ILE A 233 -26.08 25.35 34.91
C ILE A 233 -24.82 24.52 35.26
N LYS A 234 -24.44 24.38 36.54
CA LYS A 234 -23.31 23.53 36.95
C LYS A 234 -23.47 22.07 36.53
N LYS A 235 -24.68 21.53 36.60
CA LYS A 235 -24.96 20.16 36.14
C LYS A 235 -24.81 20.03 34.62
N LEU A 236 -25.31 21.01 33.85
CA LEU A 236 -25.20 21.03 32.39
C LEU A 236 -23.74 21.20 31.94
N LYS A 237 -23.01 22.17 32.56
CA LYS A 237 -21.57 22.39 32.33
C LYS A 237 -20.75 21.12 32.58
N ARG A 238 -21.00 20.43 33.70
CA ARG A 238 -20.29 19.18 34.01
C ARG A 238 -20.53 18.12 32.92
N LYS A 239 -21.77 17.94 32.48
CA LYS A 239 -22.10 16.99 31.41
C LYS A 239 -21.44 17.38 30.08
N LEU A 240 -21.41 18.68 29.77
CA LEU A 240 -20.79 19.18 28.55
C LEU A 240 -19.27 18.95 28.57
N LYS A 241 -18.60 19.25 29.71
CA LYS A 241 -17.15 19.15 29.87
C LYS A 241 -16.68 17.68 30.00
N GLU A 242 -17.31 16.89 30.88
CA GLU A 242 -16.82 15.55 31.24
C GLU A 242 -17.27 14.44 30.26
N ASP A 243 -18.44 14.62 29.61
CA ASP A 243 -18.96 13.63 28.67
C ASP A 243 -18.84 14.10 27.21
N CYS A 244 -19.54 15.21 26.86
CA CYS A 244 -19.68 15.57 25.46
C CYS A 244 -18.36 15.97 24.80
N LEU A 245 -17.57 16.85 25.44
CA LEU A 245 -16.30 17.32 24.89
C LEU A 245 -15.28 16.20 24.74
N VAL A 246 -15.14 15.36 25.77
CA VAL A 246 -14.18 14.23 25.75
C VAL A 246 -14.52 13.22 24.65
N ARG A 247 -15.81 12.91 24.49
CA ARG A 247 -16.26 11.98 23.45
C ARG A 247 -16.13 12.60 22.06
N LYS A 248 -16.43 13.90 21.89
CA LYS A 248 -16.31 14.59 20.60
C LYS A 248 -14.86 14.61 20.13
N GLN A 249 -13.93 15.03 20.99
CA GLN A 249 -12.49 15.00 20.70
C GLN A 249 -11.99 13.60 20.32
N LYS A 250 -12.53 12.56 20.98
CA LYS A 250 -12.20 11.18 20.64
C LYS A 250 -12.70 10.83 19.23
N TYR A 251 -13.95 11.14 18.89
CA TYR A 251 -14.50 10.80 17.58
C TYR A 251 -13.83 11.58 16.44
N GLU A 252 -13.48 12.85 16.67
CA GLU A 252 -12.69 13.63 15.71
C GLU A 252 -11.31 13.01 15.46
N ARG A 253 -10.62 12.58 16.52
CA ARG A 253 -9.35 11.85 16.41
C ARG A 253 -9.52 10.52 15.68
N ASP A 254 -10.55 9.76 16.03
CA ASP A 254 -10.85 8.49 15.37
C ASP A 254 -11.10 8.70 13.87
N LYS A 255 -11.80 9.77 13.47
CA LYS A 255 -12.01 10.13 12.07
C LYS A 255 -10.72 10.52 11.35
N GLN A 256 -9.84 11.29 12.00
CA GLN A 256 -8.53 11.65 11.45
C GLN A 256 -7.67 10.40 11.18
N ILE A 257 -7.69 9.41 12.08
CA ILE A 257 -6.97 8.15 11.91
C ILE A 257 -7.63 7.30 10.81
N LEU A 258 -8.95 7.23 10.78
CA LEU A 258 -9.70 6.42 9.81
C LEU A 258 -9.53 6.91 8.38
N GLN A 259 -9.56 8.22 8.16
CA GLN A 259 -9.60 8.80 6.82
C GLN A 259 -10.67 8.09 5.94
N GLU A 260 -10.27 7.47 4.85
CA GLU A 260 -11.16 6.69 3.97
C GLU A 260 -11.33 5.22 4.39
N ARG A 261 -10.56 4.75 5.37
CA ARG A 261 -10.58 3.36 5.82
C ARG A 261 -11.86 3.02 6.58
N ASN A 262 -12.32 1.78 6.45
CA ASN A 262 -13.49 1.30 7.19
C ASN A 262 -13.19 0.97 8.67
N SER A 263 -11.92 0.76 9.01
CA SER A 263 -11.49 0.39 10.37
C SER A 263 -10.00 0.66 10.58
N TYR A 264 -9.59 0.74 11.83
CA TYR A 264 -8.19 0.72 12.22
C TYR A 264 -8.00 -0.07 13.53
N SER A 265 -6.78 -0.56 13.78
CA SER A 265 -6.42 -1.21 15.04
C SER A 265 -5.96 -0.18 16.08
N LYS A 266 -6.42 -0.31 17.32
CA LYS A 266 -5.98 0.58 18.42
C LYS A 266 -4.52 0.38 18.81
N THR A 267 -3.92 -0.76 18.46
CA THR A 267 -2.53 -1.09 18.76
C THR A 267 -1.57 -0.59 17.67
N ASP A 268 -2.00 -0.67 16.41
CA ASP A 268 -1.29 -0.19 15.24
C ASP A 268 -2.28 0.59 14.37
N HIS A 269 -2.23 1.92 14.49
CA HIS A 269 -3.22 2.81 13.87
C HIS A 269 -3.21 2.76 12.34
N ASP A 270 -2.11 2.33 11.73
CA ASP A 270 -1.98 2.23 10.28
C ASP A 270 -2.55 0.91 9.74
N ALA A 271 -2.68 -0.11 10.59
CA ALA A 271 -3.22 -1.41 10.20
C ALA A 271 -4.75 -1.37 10.08
N THR A 272 -5.26 -1.95 8.99
CA THR A 272 -6.70 -2.08 8.72
C THR A 272 -7.16 -3.51 8.92
N PHE A 273 -8.38 -3.71 9.41
CA PHE A 273 -8.97 -5.05 9.53
C PHE A 273 -9.37 -5.57 8.15
N MET A 274 -8.76 -6.69 7.77
CA MET A 274 -8.98 -7.32 6.47
C MET A 274 -9.01 -8.84 6.59
N ARG A 275 -9.67 -9.48 5.62
CA ARG A 275 -9.69 -10.94 5.50
C ARG A 275 -8.35 -11.42 4.97
N MET A 276 -7.67 -12.30 5.70
CA MET A 276 -6.42 -12.90 5.25
C MET A 276 -6.67 -13.96 4.17
N LYS A 277 -5.75 -14.08 3.19
CA LYS A 277 -5.83 -15.15 2.17
C LYS A 277 -5.71 -16.55 2.80
N GLU A 278 -4.97 -16.67 3.90
CA GLU A 278 -4.70 -17.91 4.63
C GLU A 278 -5.68 -18.10 5.80
N ASP A 279 -6.98 -18.13 5.51
CA ASP A 279 -8.00 -18.47 6.49
C ASP A 279 -8.25 -19.98 6.45
N HIS A 280 -7.43 -20.74 7.17
CA HIS A 280 -7.53 -22.20 7.23
C HIS A 280 -8.87 -22.69 7.80
N MET A 281 -9.49 -21.89 8.68
CA MET A 281 -10.77 -22.21 9.30
C MET A 281 -11.96 -21.83 8.41
N LYS A 282 -11.73 -21.09 7.32
CA LYS A 282 -12.76 -20.56 6.39
C LYS A 282 -13.91 -19.83 7.10
N ASN A 283 -13.66 -19.31 8.30
CA ASN A 283 -14.66 -18.62 9.13
C ASN A 283 -14.78 -17.12 8.82
N GLY A 284 -13.99 -16.62 7.86
CA GLY A 284 -13.99 -15.22 7.46
C GLY A 284 -13.43 -14.25 8.49
N GLN A 285 -12.65 -14.74 9.46
CA GLN A 285 -12.10 -13.91 10.51
C GLN A 285 -11.28 -12.76 9.95
N LEU A 286 -11.61 -11.54 10.38
CA LEU A 286 -10.86 -10.34 10.09
C LEU A 286 -9.68 -10.24 11.04
N LYS A 287 -8.51 -9.85 10.50
CA LYS A 287 -7.30 -9.58 11.28
C LYS A 287 -6.74 -8.22 10.89
N PRO A 288 -6.08 -7.51 11.84
CA PRO A 288 -5.35 -6.31 11.49
C PRO A 288 -4.19 -6.66 10.56
N GLY A 289 -4.04 -5.93 9.48
CA GLY A 289 -3.02 -6.23 8.49
C GLY A 289 -2.83 -5.13 7.48
N TYR A 290 -1.91 -5.41 6.58
CA TYR A 290 -1.53 -4.58 5.46
C TYR A 290 -1.67 -5.37 4.16
N ASN A 291 -1.99 -4.68 3.09
CA ASN A 291 -1.98 -5.22 1.74
C ASN A 291 -0.64 -4.89 1.08
N LEU A 292 0.20 -5.91 0.93
CA LEU A 292 1.51 -5.81 0.29
C LEU A 292 1.33 -6.05 -1.21
N GLN A 293 1.73 -5.07 -2.01
CA GLN A 293 1.82 -5.17 -3.46
C GLN A 293 3.26 -5.45 -3.87
N LEU A 294 3.47 -6.36 -4.80
CA LEU A 294 4.78 -6.67 -5.41
C LEU A 294 4.72 -6.50 -6.91
N GLY A 295 5.77 -5.88 -7.46
CA GLY A 295 6.10 -5.93 -8.88
C GLY A 295 7.27 -6.88 -9.06
N THR A 296 7.12 -7.91 -9.90
CA THR A 296 8.14 -8.93 -10.12
C THR A 296 8.47 -9.08 -11.59
N ASN A 297 9.68 -9.55 -11.87
CA ASN A 297 10.09 -10.07 -13.17
C ASN A 297 11.16 -11.14 -12.96
N SER A 298 11.07 -12.23 -13.71
CA SER A 298 11.97 -13.39 -13.56
C SER A 298 12.05 -13.87 -12.12
N GLN A 299 10.94 -13.79 -11.36
CA GLN A 299 10.82 -14.11 -9.93
C GLN A 299 11.76 -13.30 -9.01
N PHE A 300 12.23 -12.13 -9.43
CA PHE A 300 12.82 -11.12 -8.55
C PHE A 300 11.74 -10.12 -8.16
N ALA A 301 11.70 -9.71 -6.90
CA ALA A 301 10.89 -8.58 -6.47
C ALA A 301 11.62 -7.29 -6.88
N LEU A 302 11.05 -6.54 -7.82
CA LEU A 302 11.66 -5.31 -8.35
C LEU A 302 11.05 -4.06 -7.71
N ALA A 303 9.80 -4.16 -7.30
CA ALA A 303 9.09 -3.09 -6.60
C ALA A 303 8.18 -3.67 -5.54
N TYR A 304 7.90 -2.90 -4.49
CA TYR A 304 6.95 -3.25 -3.44
C TYR A 304 6.29 -2.00 -2.88
N GLY A 305 5.08 -2.17 -2.37
CA GLY A 305 4.33 -1.10 -1.69
C GLY A 305 3.38 -1.67 -0.66
N LEU A 306 3.15 -0.95 0.42
CA LEU A 306 2.31 -1.37 1.53
C LEU A 306 1.10 -0.45 1.65
N TYR A 307 -0.11 -1.03 1.60
CA TYR A 307 -1.35 -0.28 1.56
C TYR A 307 -2.31 -0.71 2.67
N PRO A 308 -3.07 0.24 3.23
CA PRO A 308 -4.11 -0.06 4.21
C PRO A 308 -5.40 -0.59 3.56
N ASN A 309 -5.51 -0.55 2.24
CA ASN A 309 -6.71 -0.93 1.50
C ASN A 309 -6.86 -2.44 1.40
N PRO A 310 -7.99 -3.04 1.83
CA PRO A 310 -8.20 -4.48 1.75
C PRO A 310 -8.37 -5.03 0.33
N THR A 311 -8.71 -4.18 -0.65
CA THR A 311 -8.95 -4.55 -2.05
C THR A 311 -7.79 -4.11 -2.94
N ASP A 312 -7.43 -4.96 -3.91
CA ASP A 312 -6.27 -4.73 -4.77
C ASP A 312 -6.53 -3.66 -5.85
N THR A 313 -7.78 -3.52 -6.31
CA THR A 313 -8.18 -2.52 -7.31
C THR A 313 -7.70 -1.10 -6.97
N ARG A 314 -7.76 -0.73 -5.70
CA ARG A 314 -7.41 0.61 -5.21
C ARG A 314 -5.93 0.82 -4.97
N THR A 315 -5.16 -0.25 -4.97
CA THR A 315 -3.72 -0.18 -4.69
C THR A 315 -2.89 -0.06 -5.95
N LEU A 316 -3.45 -0.40 -7.13
CA LEU A 316 -2.68 -0.46 -8.37
C LEU A 316 -2.15 0.91 -8.80
N LYS A 317 -3.03 1.90 -8.94
CA LYS A 317 -2.65 3.26 -9.36
C LYS A 317 -1.56 3.87 -8.47
N PRO A 318 -1.73 3.98 -7.13
CA PRO A 318 -0.68 4.51 -6.27
C PRO A 318 0.59 3.62 -6.24
N PHE A 319 0.46 2.31 -6.46
CA PHE A 319 1.61 1.43 -6.57
C PHE A 319 2.42 1.70 -7.83
N LEU A 320 1.78 1.76 -9.00
CA LEU A 320 2.45 2.08 -10.26
C LEU A 320 3.13 3.46 -10.21
N GLN A 321 2.48 4.46 -9.62
CA GLN A 321 3.06 5.80 -9.42
C GLN A 321 4.31 5.79 -8.53
N SER A 322 4.44 4.82 -7.64
CA SER A 322 5.61 4.71 -6.74
C SER A 322 6.82 4.02 -7.39
N ILE A 323 6.66 3.38 -8.54
CA ILE A 323 7.71 2.60 -9.20
C ILE A 323 8.53 3.49 -10.14
N GLN A 324 9.74 3.86 -9.72
CA GLN A 324 10.62 4.72 -10.51
C GLN A 324 11.21 4.03 -11.75
N THR A 325 11.28 2.70 -11.75
CA THR A 325 11.78 1.89 -12.88
C THR A 325 10.67 1.39 -13.80
N LEU A 326 9.46 1.95 -13.68
CA LEU A 326 8.29 1.51 -14.44
C LEU A 326 8.47 1.67 -15.96
N GLU A 327 9.20 2.67 -16.38
CA GLU A 327 9.49 2.94 -17.80
C GLU A 327 10.20 1.79 -18.52
N LEU A 328 10.91 0.93 -17.77
CA LEU A 328 11.60 -0.22 -18.32
C LEU A 328 10.64 -1.30 -18.88
N PHE A 329 9.37 -1.27 -18.51
CA PHE A 329 8.40 -2.33 -18.82
C PHE A 329 7.28 -1.80 -19.70
N GLN A 330 6.97 -2.50 -20.80
CA GLN A 330 5.90 -2.13 -21.71
C GLN A 330 4.53 -2.64 -21.23
N HIS A 331 4.49 -3.85 -20.67
CA HIS A 331 3.24 -4.50 -20.29
C HIS A 331 3.08 -4.52 -18.77
N ILE A 332 1.89 -4.16 -18.29
CA ILE A 332 1.49 -4.29 -16.88
C ILE A 332 0.57 -5.50 -16.73
N VAL A 333 1.04 -6.50 -16.03
CA VAL A 333 0.36 -7.80 -15.89
C VAL A 333 -0.13 -8.01 -14.47
N ALA A 334 -1.43 -8.17 -14.28
CA ALA A 334 -2.00 -8.45 -12.96
C ALA A 334 -3.22 -9.39 -13.06
N ASP A 335 -3.80 -9.76 -11.92
CA ASP A 335 -5.02 -10.59 -11.91
C ASP A 335 -6.29 -9.76 -12.11
N ALA A 336 -7.42 -10.45 -12.24
CA ALA A 336 -8.72 -9.81 -12.46
C ALA A 336 -9.19 -8.93 -11.28
N GLY A 337 -8.59 -9.07 -10.10
CA GLY A 337 -8.88 -8.22 -8.94
C GLY A 337 -8.46 -6.77 -9.11
N TYR A 338 -7.59 -6.49 -10.07
CA TYR A 338 -7.11 -5.14 -10.41
C TYR A 338 -7.89 -4.47 -11.55
N GLY A 339 -8.71 -5.25 -12.29
CA GLY A 339 -9.44 -4.75 -13.46
C GLY A 339 -10.52 -3.73 -13.08
N SER A 340 -10.34 -2.48 -13.50
CA SER A 340 -11.31 -1.39 -13.37
C SER A 340 -11.08 -0.34 -14.45
N GLU A 341 -12.11 0.42 -14.76
CA GLU A 341 -12.03 1.51 -15.74
C GLU A 341 -10.95 2.53 -15.37
N GLU A 342 -10.92 2.95 -14.10
CA GLU A 342 -9.91 3.87 -13.57
C GLU A 342 -8.48 3.35 -13.78
N ASN A 343 -8.25 2.06 -13.50
CA ASN A 343 -6.91 1.48 -13.64
C ASN A 343 -6.51 1.31 -15.11
N TYR A 344 -7.45 0.96 -16.00
CA TYR A 344 -7.16 0.87 -17.42
C TYR A 344 -6.87 2.23 -18.03
N SER A 345 -7.70 3.25 -17.74
CA SER A 345 -7.46 4.62 -18.19
C SER A 345 -6.09 5.11 -17.69
N PHE A 346 -5.76 4.89 -16.43
CA PHE A 346 -4.45 5.27 -15.89
C PHE A 346 -3.28 4.57 -16.60
N ILE A 347 -3.39 3.26 -16.91
CA ILE A 347 -2.31 2.52 -17.58
C ILE A 347 -2.19 2.93 -19.05
N VAL A 348 -3.31 3.09 -19.76
CA VAL A 348 -3.33 3.37 -21.20
C VAL A 348 -3.11 4.86 -21.48
N ASP A 349 -3.87 5.72 -20.80
CA ASP A 349 -3.92 7.15 -21.14
C ASP A 349 -2.83 7.96 -20.43
N ASP A 350 -2.54 7.64 -19.14
CA ASP A 350 -1.55 8.39 -18.34
C ASP A 350 -0.13 7.81 -18.47
N LEU A 351 0.01 6.45 -18.50
CA LEU A 351 1.30 5.78 -18.55
C LEU A 351 1.73 5.32 -19.94
N GLU A 352 0.84 5.35 -20.93
CA GLU A 352 1.07 4.87 -22.32
C GLU A 352 1.57 3.41 -22.37
N LYS A 353 1.03 2.54 -21.49
CA LYS A 353 1.41 1.14 -21.38
C LYS A 353 0.26 0.20 -21.69
N THR A 354 0.59 -1.06 -21.98
CA THR A 354 -0.39 -2.09 -22.32
C THR A 354 -0.85 -2.87 -21.08
N PRO A 355 -2.14 -2.82 -20.69
CA PRO A 355 -2.65 -3.60 -19.57
C PRO A 355 -2.96 -5.05 -20.00
N LEU A 356 -2.29 -6.02 -19.40
CA LEU A 356 -2.64 -7.44 -19.47
C LEU A 356 -3.31 -7.88 -18.17
N ILE A 357 -4.46 -7.26 -17.88
CA ILE A 357 -5.22 -7.41 -16.64
C ILE A 357 -6.66 -7.80 -17.01
N PRO A 358 -7.10 -9.04 -16.78
CA PRO A 358 -8.48 -9.43 -17.07
C PRO A 358 -9.49 -8.61 -16.27
N TYR A 359 -10.60 -8.26 -16.85
CA TYR A 359 -11.73 -7.69 -16.11
C TYR A 359 -12.56 -8.79 -15.41
N GLY A 360 -13.34 -8.43 -14.40
CA GLY A 360 -14.00 -9.39 -13.50
C GLY A 360 -14.89 -10.44 -14.19
N THR A 361 -15.50 -10.11 -15.34
CA THR A 361 -16.35 -11.02 -16.10
C THR A 361 -15.61 -11.77 -17.21
N TYR A 362 -14.32 -11.50 -17.45
CA TYR A 362 -13.56 -12.08 -18.56
C TYR A 362 -13.67 -13.60 -18.67
N GLN A 363 -13.45 -14.34 -17.57
CA GLN A 363 -13.54 -15.80 -17.56
C GLN A 363 -14.98 -16.31 -17.75
N LYS A 364 -15.98 -15.56 -17.28
CA LYS A 364 -17.40 -15.89 -17.49
C LYS A 364 -17.77 -15.74 -18.96
N GLU A 365 -17.29 -14.69 -19.60
CA GLU A 365 -17.54 -14.38 -21.02
C GLU A 365 -16.90 -15.40 -21.98
N GLN A 366 -15.85 -16.10 -21.55
CA GLN A 366 -15.24 -17.20 -22.34
C GLN A 366 -16.09 -18.49 -22.38
N LYS A 367 -17.04 -18.65 -21.44
CA LYS A 367 -17.85 -19.87 -21.36
C LYS A 367 -18.85 -19.96 -22.50
N LYS A 368 -18.97 -21.15 -23.13
CA LYS A 368 -19.93 -21.40 -24.21
C LYS A 368 -21.38 -21.04 -23.83
N SER A 369 -21.77 -21.27 -22.57
CA SER A 369 -23.10 -20.92 -22.06
C SER A 369 -23.36 -19.41 -22.07
N TYR A 370 -22.37 -18.59 -21.72
CA TYR A 370 -22.51 -17.14 -21.72
C TYR A 370 -22.54 -16.59 -23.16
N LYS A 371 -21.68 -17.12 -24.03
CA LYS A 371 -21.64 -16.69 -25.45
C LYS A 371 -22.97 -16.87 -26.18
N LYS A 372 -23.79 -17.83 -25.76
CA LYS A 372 -25.15 -18.09 -26.30
C LYS A 372 -26.27 -17.42 -25.51
N SER A 373 -25.95 -16.72 -24.43
CA SER A 373 -26.94 -16.10 -23.56
C SER A 373 -27.43 -14.77 -24.11
N ASP A 374 -28.73 -14.49 -23.97
CA ASP A 374 -29.35 -13.21 -24.29
C ASP A 374 -28.82 -12.06 -23.40
N ALA A 375 -28.21 -12.41 -22.27
CA ALA A 375 -27.54 -11.45 -21.39
C ALA A 375 -26.16 -10.98 -21.93
N ASN A 376 -25.64 -11.62 -23.00
CA ASN A 376 -24.39 -11.20 -23.61
C ASN A 376 -24.64 -10.04 -24.59
N PRO A 377 -24.10 -8.84 -24.35
CA PRO A 377 -24.29 -7.69 -25.24
C PRO A 377 -23.74 -7.91 -26.65
N GLU A 378 -22.80 -8.83 -26.87
CA GLU A 378 -22.28 -9.19 -28.20
C GLU A 378 -23.35 -9.85 -29.08
N ASN A 379 -24.43 -10.40 -28.49
CA ASN A 379 -25.55 -10.98 -29.19
C ASN A 379 -26.67 -9.95 -29.52
N TRP A 380 -26.50 -8.70 -29.07
CA TRP A 380 -27.47 -7.66 -29.29
C TRP A 380 -27.16 -6.91 -30.60
N THR A 381 -28.18 -6.47 -31.31
CA THR A 381 -28.03 -5.66 -32.51
C THR A 381 -28.08 -4.18 -32.14
N TYR A 382 -27.04 -3.43 -32.52
CA TYR A 382 -27.03 -1.99 -32.38
C TYR A 382 -27.35 -1.32 -33.70
N LEU A 383 -28.33 -0.43 -33.72
CA LEU A 383 -28.73 0.38 -34.87
C LEU A 383 -28.12 1.78 -34.70
N GLU A 384 -27.08 2.08 -35.47
CA GLU A 384 -26.36 3.36 -35.38
C GLU A 384 -27.24 4.56 -35.76
N ASP A 385 -28.06 4.43 -36.83
CA ASP A 385 -28.89 5.53 -37.33
C ASP A 385 -29.93 6.04 -36.32
N SER A 386 -30.42 5.16 -35.43
CA SER A 386 -31.46 5.48 -34.46
C SER A 386 -30.94 5.47 -33.00
N ASP A 387 -29.67 5.17 -32.77
CA ASP A 387 -29.04 4.95 -31.43
C ASP A 387 -29.89 4.02 -30.55
N GLN A 388 -30.22 2.80 -31.11
CA GLN A 388 -31.08 1.80 -30.46
C GLN A 388 -30.38 0.46 -30.32
N TRP A 389 -30.71 -0.24 -29.25
CA TRP A 389 -30.30 -1.63 -29.01
C TRP A 389 -31.49 -2.58 -29.15
N ILE A 390 -31.33 -3.65 -29.91
CA ILE A 390 -32.29 -4.74 -30.02
C ILE A 390 -31.69 -5.98 -29.36
N LYS A 391 -32.36 -6.51 -28.34
CA LYS A 391 -31.96 -7.77 -27.74
C LYS A 391 -32.38 -8.96 -28.60
N PRO A 392 -31.78 -10.16 -28.36
CA PRO A 392 -32.19 -11.39 -29.05
C PRO A 392 -33.66 -11.77 -28.82
N ASP A 393 -34.27 -11.34 -27.72
CA ASP A 393 -35.67 -11.50 -27.42
C ASP A 393 -36.59 -10.55 -28.24
N GLY A 394 -36.02 -9.64 -29.03
CA GLY A 394 -36.73 -8.70 -29.87
C GLY A 394 -37.11 -7.37 -29.22
N VAL A 395 -36.84 -7.19 -27.92
CA VAL A 395 -37.15 -5.93 -27.22
C VAL A 395 -36.23 -4.82 -27.68
N VAL A 396 -36.81 -3.69 -28.09
CA VAL A 396 -36.10 -2.50 -28.56
C VAL A 396 -35.88 -1.54 -27.41
N TYR A 397 -34.66 -0.98 -27.29
CA TYR A 397 -34.25 0.00 -26.30
C TYR A 397 -33.72 1.22 -27.01
N SER A 398 -34.38 2.36 -26.82
CA SER A 398 -33.97 3.65 -27.39
C SER A 398 -33.14 4.47 -26.42
N PHE A 399 -32.25 5.31 -26.96
CA PHE A 399 -31.47 6.22 -26.16
C PHE A 399 -32.38 7.17 -25.36
N LYS A 400 -32.15 7.26 -24.05
CA LYS A 400 -32.91 8.13 -23.17
C LYS A 400 -32.13 9.40 -22.80
N ASN A 401 -30.96 9.23 -22.16
CA ASN A 401 -30.10 10.34 -21.74
C ASN A 401 -28.69 9.89 -21.37
N TYR A 402 -27.79 10.86 -21.27
CA TYR A 402 -26.49 10.67 -20.63
C TYR A 402 -26.61 10.84 -19.11
N SER A 403 -25.85 10.05 -18.37
CA SER A 403 -25.76 10.14 -16.92
C SER A 403 -24.30 10.08 -16.51
N ARG A 404 -23.84 11.11 -15.79
CA ARG A 404 -22.53 11.11 -15.17
C ARG A 404 -22.65 10.54 -13.75
N ARG A 405 -21.83 9.58 -13.41
CA ARG A 405 -21.78 8.97 -12.09
C ARG A 405 -20.39 9.09 -11.50
N THR A 406 -20.33 9.69 -10.33
CA THR A 406 -19.10 9.78 -9.54
C THR A 406 -19.14 8.70 -8.46
N ASP A 407 -18.08 7.91 -8.35
CA ASP A 407 -17.97 6.95 -7.25
C ASP A 407 -17.58 7.69 -5.94
N LYS A 408 -17.62 6.98 -4.82
CA LYS A 408 -17.31 7.55 -3.50
C LYS A 408 -15.85 8.05 -3.36
N TYR A 409 -15.02 7.83 -4.36
CA TYR A 409 -13.61 8.20 -4.38
C TYR A 409 -13.30 9.27 -5.43
N GLY A 410 -14.34 9.79 -6.10
CA GLY A 410 -14.23 10.89 -7.04
C GLY A 410 -13.99 10.48 -8.49
N PHE A 411 -13.93 9.18 -8.82
CA PHE A 411 -13.81 8.77 -10.22
C PHE A 411 -15.15 8.92 -10.94
N GLU A 412 -15.16 9.66 -12.05
CA GLU A 412 -16.34 9.95 -12.85
C GLU A 412 -16.47 8.98 -14.03
N ARG A 413 -17.71 8.54 -14.30
CA ARG A 413 -18.07 7.67 -15.41
C ARG A 413 -19.21 8.27 -16.20
N ASP A 414 -19.06 8.33 -17.50
CA ASP A 414 -20.13 8.73 -18.40
C ASP A 414 -20.87 7.47 -18.90
N ILE A 415 -22.17 7.45 -18.66
CA ILE A 415 -23.04 6.32 -18.96
C ILE A 415 -24.15 6.77 -19.88
N LYS A 416 -24.37 6.05 -20.98
CA LYS A 416 -25.57 6.15 -21.80
C LYS A 416 -26.67 5.28 -21.17
N ILE A 417 -27.84 5.85 -20.99
CA ILE A 417 -29.03 5.14 -20.50
C ILE A 417 -29.95 4.93 -21.68
N TYR A 418 -30.29 3.67 -21.95
CA TYR A 418 -31.29 3.27 -22.91
C TYR A 418 -32.50 2.72 -22.15
N GLU A 419 -33.69 3.07 -22.58
CA GLU A 419 -34.96 2.62 -21.99
C GLU A 419 -35.74 1.83 -23.02
N ALA A 420 -36.40 0.75 -22.58
CA ALA A 420 -37.27 -0.02 -23.48
C ALA A 420 -38.37 0.88 -24.04
N ASP A 421 -38.65 0.76 -25.34
CA ASP A 421 -39.68 1.56 -25.95
C ASP A 421 -41.05 1.26 -25.31
N PRO A 422 -41.87 2.29 -25.08
CA PRO A 422 -43.17 2.11 -24.41
C PRO A 422 -44.17 1.30 -25.24
N VAL A 423 -43.97 1.26 -26.56
CA VAL A 423 -44.77 0.47 -27.47
C VAL A 423 -43.85 -0.52 -28.20
N GLN A 424 -44.02 -1.80 -27.96
CA GLN A 424 -43.29 -2.87 -28.62
C GLN A 424 -44.13 -3.48 -29.76
N ALA A 425 -43.49 -4.28 -30.62
CA ALA A 425 -44.15 -4.88 -31.77
C ALA A 425 -45.26 -5.91 -31.42
N SER A 426 -45.27 -6.44 -30.19
CA SER A 426 -46.32 -7.35 -29.68
C SER A 426 -46.55 -7.17 -28.20
N GLU A 427 -47.69 -7.62 -27.66
CA GLU A 427 -48.02 -7.59 -26.24
C GLU A 427 -47.04 -8.43 -25.40
N GLU A 428 -46.52 -9.52 -25.93
CA GLU A 428 -45.51 -10.34 -25.28
C GLU A 428 -44.20 -9.57 -25.10
N LEU A 429 -43.77 -8.81 -26.11
CA LEU A 429 -42.58 -7.96 -26.06
C LEU A 429 -42.79 -6.77 -25.09
N ASP A 430 -44.02 -6.21 -25.04
CA ASP A 430 -44.31 -5.14 -24.08
C ASP A 430 -44.20 -5.65 -22.62
N GLN A 431 -44.64 -6.88 -22.33
CA GLN A 431 -44.45 -7.51 -21.02
C GLN A 431 -42.95 -7.75 -20.72
N LEU A 432 -42.17 -8.23 -21.70
CA LEU A 432 -40.74 -8.42 -21.58
C LEU A 432 -39.98 -7.10 -21.40
N ALA A 433 -40.50 -6.00 -21.95
CA ALA A 433 -39.93 -4.66 -21.82
C ALA A 433 -40.09 -4.05 -20.42
N ARG A 434 -40.99 -4.60 -19.57
CA ARG A 434 -41.33 -4.07 -18.25
C ARG A 434 -40.71 -4.90 -17.11
N THR A 435 -40.51 -4.25 -15.99
CA THR A 435 -40.15 -4.89 -14.72
C THR A 435 -41.40 -5.46 -14.06
N GLU A 436 -41.23 -6.32 -13.05
CA GLU A 436 -42.35 -6.85 -12.21
C GLU A 436 -43.23 -5.75 -11.59
N LYS A 437 -42.69 -4.54 -11.43
CA LYS A 437 -43.42 -3.36 -10.94
C LYS A 437 -44.09 -2.53 -12.04
N GLY A 438 -44.05 -2.97 -13.30
CA GLY A 438 -44.62 -2.29 -14.44
C GLY A 438 -43.77 -1.16 -15.05
N ASN A 439 -42.60 -0.84 -14.49
CA ASN A 439 -41.70 0.18 -15.04
C ASN A 439 -40.95 -0.35 -16.28
N LEU A 440 -40.67 0.52 -17.25
CA LEU A 440 -39.84 0.17 -18.40
C LEU A 440 -38.43 -0.23 -17.96
N LYS A 441 -37.91 -1.29 -18.55
CA LYS A 441 -36.52 -1.74 -18.29
C LYS A 441 -35.53 -0.77 -18.88
N GLN A 442 -34.41 -0.57 -18.20
CA GLN A 442 -33.32 0.29 -18.65
C GLN A 442 -32.02 -0.50 -18.79
N ILE A 443 -31.23 -0.14 -19.79
CA ILE A 443 -29.86 -0.61 -20.01
C ILE A 443 -28.92 0.54 -19.75
N GLN A 444 -27.85 0.27 -19.00
CA GLN A 444 -26.78 1.22 -18.76
C GLN A 444 -25.57 0.77 -19.58
N TYR A 445 -25.17 1.59 -20.52
CA TYR A 445 -24.03 1.35 -21.39
C TYR A 445 -22.94 2.36 -21.06
N ASN A 446 -21.74 1.86 -20.70
CA ASN A 446 -20.56 2.68 -20.49
C ASN A 446 -19.62 2.51 -21.69
N PRO A 447 -19.51 3.49 -22.59
CA PRO A 447 -18.68 3.40 -23.78
C PRO A 447 -17.19 3.21 -23.45
N THR A 448 -16.67 3.98 -22.51
CA THR A 448 -15.26 3.94 -22.07
C THR A 448 -14.89 2.58 -21.49
N TRP A 449 -15.76 2.05 -20.62
CA TRP A 449 -15.56 0.71 -20.07
C TRP A 449 -15.55 -0.38 -21.15
N ASN A 450 -16.44 -0.30 -22.12
CA ASN A 450 -16.49 -1.27 -23.22
C ASN A 450 -15.28 -1.15 -24.15
N TYR A 451 -14.80 0.08 -24.40
CA TYR A 451 -13.55 0.30 -25.13
C TYR A 451 -12.38 -0.43 -24.45
N PHE A 452 -12.18 -0.20 -23.14
CA PHE A 452 -11.10 -0.88 -22.39
C PHE A 452 -11.28 -2.39 -22.30
N LYS A 453 -12.51 -2.88 -22.17
CA LYS A 453 -12.79 -4.32 -22.22
C LYS A 453 -12.34 -4.95 -23.54
N ASN A 454 -12.67 -4.33 -24.66
CA ASN A 454 -12.28 -4.82 -25.97
C ASN A 454 -10.75 -4.78 -26.14
N LEU A 455 -10.12 -3.65 -25.83
CA LEU A 455 -8.67 -3.49 -25.86
C LEU A 455 -7.98 -4.60 -25.06
N VAL A 456 -8.37 -4.81 -23.81
CA VAL A 456 -7.78 -5.84 -22.93
C VAL A 456 -8.07 -7.26 -23.44
N LYS A 457 -9.26 -7.50 -24.02
CA LYS A 457 -9.63 -8.79 -24.61
C LYS A 457 -8.74 -9.12 -25.81
N ASP A 458 -8.54 -8.15 -26.70
CA ASP A 458 -7.70 -8.30 -27.88
C ASP A 458 -6.23 -8.52 -27.50
N GLU A 459 -5.72 -7.75 -26.54
CA GLU A 459 -4.37 -7.92 -26.03
C GLU A 459 -4.15 -9.29 -25.37
N LEU A 460 -5.06 -9.74 -24.51
CA LEU A 460 -4.97 -11.04 -23.83
C LEU A 460 -5.11 -12.23 -24.81
N THR A 461 -5.76 -12.05 -25.95
CA THR A 461 -5.93 -13.09 -26.98
C THR A 461 -4.85 -13.04 -28.05
N SER A 462 -4.07 -11.96 -28.12
CA SER A 462 -2.91 -11.85 -29.00
C SER A 462 -1.86 -12.93 -28.67
N LYS A 463 -1.06 -13.34 -29.64
CA LYS A 463 0.01 -14.34 -29.41
C LYS A 463 1.02 -13.87 -28.36
N VAL A 464 1.35 -12.59 -28.36
CA VAL A 464 2.32 -11.98 -27.44
C VAL A 464 1.71 -11.85 -26.05
N GLY A 465 0.54 -11.23 -25.94
CA GLY A 465 -0.14 -11.02 -24.66
C GLY A 465 -0.50 -12.32 -23.94
N ALA A 466 -1.00 -13.34 -24.68
CA ALA A 466 -1.29 -14.65 -24.12
C ALA A 466 -0.04 -15.33 -23.55
N ARG A 467 1.10 -15.26 -24.26
CA ARG A 467 2.39 -15.78 -23.81
C ARG A 467 2.86 -15.08 -22.54
N ILE A 468 2.80 -13.75 -22.52
CA ILE A 468 3.21 -12.94 -21.36
C ILE A 468 2.31 -13.24 -20.16
N TYR A 469 0.99 -13.19 -20.36
CA TYR A 469 0.03 -13.42 -19.28
C TYR A 469 0.17 -14.82 -18.64
N ALA A 470 0.50 -15.84 -19.43
CA ALA A 470 0.76 -17.20 -18.94
C ALA A 470 1.94 -17.26 -17.94
N LYS A 471 2.94 -16.39 -18.09
CA LYS A 471 4.10 -16.32 -17.15
C LYS A 471 3.70 -15.79 -15.76
N ARG A 472 2.57 -15.09 -15.60
CA ARG A 472 2.20 -14.41 -14.36
C ARG A 472 2.28 -15.29 -13.10
N LYS A 473 1.64 -16.46 -13.14
CA LYS A 473 1.64 -17.36 -11.97
C LYS A 473 3.04 -17.89 -11.64
N VAL A 474 3.79 -18.22 -12.67
CA VAL A 474 5.15 -18.77 -12.51
C VAL A 474 6.13 -17.72 -12.01
N ASP A 475 5.84 -16.44 -12.25
CA ASP A 475 6.70 -15.33 -11.83
C ASP A 475 6.42 -14.88 -10.39
N VAL A 476 5.16 -14.59 -10.06
CA VAL A 476 4.80 -13.95 -8.79
C VAL A 476 4.62 -14.95 -7.64
N GLU A 477 3.92 -16.07 -7.87
CA GLU A 477 3.58 -17.03 -6.81
C GLU A 477 4.81 -17.58 -6.07
N PRO A 478 5.94 -17.93 -6.74
CA PRO A 478 7.14 -18.40 -6.05
C PRO A 478 7.76 -17.35 -5.11
N VAL A 479 7.65 -16.05 -5.43
CA VAL A 479 8.16 -14.96 -4.57
C VAL A 479 7.38 -14.93 -3.26
N PHE A 480 6.06 -14.96 -3.32
CA PHE A 480 5.23 -15.06 -2.11
C PHE A 480 5.43 -16.38 -1.36
N GLY A 481 5.57 -17.49 -2.09
CA GLY A 481 5.86 -18.78 -1.51
C GLY A 481 7.16 -18.78 -0.70
N ARG A 482 8.22 -18.18 -1.23
CA ARG A 482 9.49 -18.01 -0.50
C ARG A 482 9.34 -17.09 0.71
N MET A 483 8.70 -15.93 0.55
CA MET A 483 8.48 -14.98 1.64
C MET A 483 7.75 -15.62 2.82
N LYS A 484 6.67 -16.34 2.57
CA LYS A 484 5.82 -16.92 3.61
C LYS A 484 6.27 -18.29 4.08
N GLY A 485 6.75 -19.13 3.16
CA GLY A 485 7.14 -20.51 3.45
C GLY A 485 8.57 -20.64 3.96
N VAL A 486 9.54 -20.01 3.26
CA VAL A 486 10.96 -20.11 3.61
C VAL A 486 11.33 -19.09 4.68
N PHE A 487 10.98 -17.82 4.48
CA PHE A 487 11.32 -16.75 5.43
C PHE A 487 10.30 -16.60 6.58
N GLY A 488 9.18 -17.32 6.54
CA GLY A 488 8.20 -17.38 7.61
C GLY A 488 7.41 -16.09 7.85
N VAL A 489 7.49 -15.12 6.94
CA VAL A 489 6.88 -13.80 7.12
C VAL A 489 5.41 -13.82 6.72
N ARG A 490 4.57 -14.21 7.68
CA ARG A 490 3.10 -14.14 7.62
C ARG A 490 2.56 -12.98 8.45
N ARG A 491 3.31 -12.59 9.48
CA ARG A 491 3.04 -11.49 10.40
C ARG A 491 4.31 -10.66 10.56
N VAL A 492 4.15 -9.33 10.60
CA VAL A 492 5.24 -8.41 10.90
C VAL A 492 5.44 -8.28 12.41
N HIS A 493 6.62 -7.84 12.84
CA HIS A 493 7.01 -7.69 14.24
C HIS A 493 7.26 -6.24 14.64
N VAL A 494 6.97 -5.31 13.74
CA VAL A 494 7.09 -3.87 13.92
C VAL A 494 5.77 -3.19 13.62
N ARG A 495 5.57 -1.96 14.07
CA ARG A 495 4.33 -1.20 13.96
C ARG A 495 4.55 0.08 13.18
N GLY A 496 3.46 0.56 12.56
CA GLY A 496 3.44 1.75 11.73
C GLY A 496 3.85 1.45 10.28
N GLN A 497 3.07 1.95 9.34
CA GLN A 497 3.18 1.62 7.91
C GLN A 497 4.61 1.81 7.37
N LYS A 498 5.25 2.96 7.66
CA LYS A 498 6.61 3.26 7.16
C LYS A 498 7.66 2.28 7.66
N VAL A 499 7.60 1.92 8.95
CA VAL A 499 8.57 0.98 9.55
C VAL A 499 8.33 -0.44 9.03
N VAL A 500 7.07 -0.84 8.88
CA VAL A 500 6.71 -2.13 8.28
C VAL A 500 7.16 -2.19 6.82
N GLU A 501 6.98 -1.11 6.06
CA GLU A 501 7.42 -1.03 4.66
C GLU A 501 8.95 -1.20 4.56
N THR A 502 9.71 -0.55 5.42
CA THR A 502 11.18 -0.69 5.50
C THR A 502 11.60 -2.13 5.82
N GLU A 503 10.95 -2.73 6.78
CA GLU A 503 11.19 -4.12 7.21
C GLU A 503 10.94 -5.12 6.07
N ILE A 504 9.83 -4.96 5.36
CA ILE A 504 9.50 -5.76 4.17
C ILE A 504 10.51 -5.51 3.05
N GLY A 505 10.97 -4.27 2.88
CA GLY A 505 12.00 -3.93 1.90
C GLY A 505 13.32 -4.67 2.16
N PHE A 506 13.82 -4.66 3.39
CA PHE A 506 15.03 -5.42 3.76
C PHE A 506 14.85 -6.92 3.51
N LEU A 507 13.69 -7.48 3.87
CA LEU A 507 13.37 -8.88 3.61
C LEU A 507 13.42 -9.21 2.12
N LEU A 508 12.68 -8.48 1.31
CA LEU A 508 12.59 -8.74 -0.14
C LEU A 508 13.95 -8.56 -0.83
N MET A 509 14.73 -7.54 -0.45
CA MET A 509 16.09 -7.35 -0.97
C MET A 509 17.00 -8.52 -0.58
N SER A 510 16.94 -8.99 0.66
CA SER A 510 17.69 -10.17 1.10
C SER A 510 17.29 -11.43 0.34
N MET A 511 15.99 -11.61 0.08
CA MET A 511 15.48 -12.70 -0.77
C MET A 511 16.03 -12.63 -2.20
N ASN A 512 16.07 -11.43 -2.77
CA ASN A 512 16.61 -11.19 -4.10
C ASN A 512 18.10 -11.52 -4.18
N LEU A 513 18.90 -11.01 -3.23
CA LEU A 513 20.34 -11.26 -3.17
C LEU A 513 20.66 -12.74 -2.95
N THR A 514 19.91 -13.44 -2.08
CA THR A 514 20.03 -14.90 -1.89
C THR A 514 19.70 -15.66 -3.17
N LYS A 515 18.69 -15.24 -3.94
CA LYS A 515 18.36 -15.85 -5.22
C LYS A 515 19.45 -15.60 -6.24
N LEU A 516 19.95 -14.37 -6.33
CA LEU A 516 21.02 -14.00 -7.24
C LEU A 516 22.29 -14.82 -6.95
N ALA A 517 22.69 -14.94 -5.67
CA ALA A 517 23.83 -15.75 -5.27
C ALA A 517 23.70 -17.22 -5.73
N LYS A 518 22.53 -17.82 -5.55
CA LYS A 518 22.27 -19.21 -5.99
C LYS A 518 22.33 -19.35 -7.52
N LYS A 519 21.77 -18.38 -8.26
CA LYS A 519 21.80 -18.38 -9.73
C LYS A 519 23.24 -18.29 -10.26
N LEU A 520 24.05 -17.39 -9.70
CA LEU A 520 25.45 -17.25 -10.09
C LEU A 520 26.28 -18.52 -9.82
N VAL A 521 26.04 -19.19 -8.70
CA VAL A 521 26.71 -20.48 -8.39
C VAL A 521 26.28 -21.55 -9.39
N GLN A 522 25.01 -21.59 -9.77
CA GLN A 522 24.51 -22.58 -10.74
C GLN A 522 25.08 -22.33 -12.14
N ASP A 523 25.04 -21.07 -12.61
CA ASP A 523 25.58 -20.69 -13.92
C ASP A 523 27.08 -21.04 -14.05
N ASN A 524 27.86 -20.85 -12.96
CA ASN A 524 29.26 -21.25 -12.91
C ASN A 524 29.45 -22.78 -12.97
N ARG A 525 28.57 -23.55 -12.32
CA ARG A 525 28.62 -25.04 -12.40
C ARG A 525 28.29 -25.54 -13.79
N ASP A 526 27.31 -24.93 -14.45
CA ASP A 526 26.87 -25.35 -15.77
C ASP A 526 27.92 -24.96 -16.84
N LYS A 527 28.57 -23.80 -16.70
CA LYS A 527 29.75 -23.43 -17.53
C LYS A 527 30.89 -24.44 -17.36
N LYS A 528 31.25 -24.82 -16.14
CA LYS A 528 32.30 -25.87 -15.88
C LYS A 528 31.95 -27.22 -16.48
N LYS A 529 30.67 -27.62 -16.50
CA LYS A 529 30.23 -28.87 -17.13
C LYS A 529 30.36 -28.83 -18.66
N ASN A 530 30.04 -27.69 -19.29
CA ASN A 530 30.07 -27.51 -20.75
C ASN A 530 31.50 -27.33 -21.28
N THR A 531 32.44 -26.86 -20.46
CA THR A 531 33.88 -26.75 -20.80
C THR A 531 34.70 -27.99 -20.42
N GLY A 532 34.02 -28.98 -19.87
CA GLY A 532 34.65 -30.20 -19.39
C GLY A 532 35.22 -31.07 -20.48
N SER A 533 36.47 -31.46 -20.28
CA SER A 533 37.24 -32.47 -20.99
C SER A 533 38.15 -31.97 -22.12
N THR A 534 39.06 -31.09 -21.83
CA THR A 534 40.47 -31.15 -22.31
C THR A 534 41.24 -29.93 -21.79
N ALA A 535 41.82 -30.02 -20.63
CA ALA A 535 43.06 -29.31 -20.31
C ALA A 535 43.59 -29.76 -18.95
N GLY A 536 44.77 -30.34 -19.00
CA GLY A 536 45.53 -30.77 -17.84
C GLY A 536 45.90 -29.58 -16.94
N PHE A 537 46.14 -29.94 -15.71
CA PHE A 537 46.81 -29.19 -14.65
C PHE A 537 47.47 -27.86 -15.04
N HIS A 538 46.80 -26.76 -14.73
CA HIS A 538 47.43 -25.56 -14.25
C HIS A 538 46.67 -25.04 -13.03
N GLN A 539 47.26 -25.30 -11.86
CA GLN A 539 46.95 -24.67 -10.61
C GLN A 539 47.22 -23.14 -10.73
N ASN A 540 46.36 -22.36 -10.09
CA ASN A 540 46.45 -20.93 -9.84
C ASN A 540 45.89 -19.99 -10.92
N GLN A 541 44.54 -20.01 -11.05
CA GLN A 541 43.80 -18.75 -11.25
C GLN A 541 42.56 -18.78 -10.31
N PRO A 542 42.32 -17.67 -9.59
CA PRO A 542 41.27 -17.63 -8.60
C PRO A 542 39.89 -17.74 -9.27
N GLU A 543 39.04 -18.60 -8.70
CA GLU A 543 37.62 -18.85 -9.11
C GLU A 543 36.70 -17.62 -9.01
N SER A 544 37.30 -16.44 -8.86
CA SER A 544 36.66 -15.14 -8.55
C SER A 544 36.15 -14.34 -9.76
N ILE A 545 36.35 -14.84 -10.98
CA ILE A 545 36.22 -13.98 -12.17
C ILE A 545 34.77 -13.64 -12.53
N CYS A 546 33.79 -14.54 -12.33
CA CYS A 546 32.42 -14.30 -12.82
C CYS A 546 31.57 -13.36 -11.95
N VAL A 547 31.72 -13.39 -10.62
CA VAL A 547 30.99 -12.48 -9.73
C VAL A 547 31.62 -11.08 -9.78
N PHE A 548 32.95 -11.00 -9.92
CA PHE A 548 33.68 -9.75 -10.10
C PHE A 548 33.35 -9.06 -11.42
N TYR A 549 33.20 -9.80 -12.52
CA TYR A 549 32.86 -9.20 -13.82
C TYR A 549 31.41 -8.69 -13.89
N LEU A 550 30.47 -9.38 -13.26
CA LEU A 550 29.07 -8.95 -13.19
C LEU A 550 28.88 -7.61 -12.46
N LEU A 551 29.69 -7.35 -11.41
CA LEU A 551 29.61 -6.13 -10.63
C LEU A 551 30.72 -5.10 -10.99
N ALA A 552 31.83 -5.54 -11.59
CA ALA A 552 32.91 -4.65 -12.05
C ALA A 552 32.60 -3.95 -13.36
N SER A 553 31.72 -4.49 -14.19
CA SER A 553 31.17 -3.79 -15.38
C SER A 553 30.22 -2.65 -15.00
N PHE A 554 29.84 -2.55 -13.73
CA PHE A 554 29.02 -1.49 -13.19
C PHE A 554 29.85 -0.22 -13.05
N CYS A 555 30.00 0.54 -14.13
CA CYS A 555 30.69 1.84 -14.10
C CYS A 555 29.71 2.91 -13.59
N PRO A 556 30.01 3.58 -12.45
CA PRO A 556 29.15 4.66 -11.93
C PRO A 556 28.95 5.82 -12.92
N ALA A 557 29.82 5.92 -13.94
CA ALA A 557 29.76 7.00 -14.94
C ALA A 557 28.55 6.88 -15.90
N SER A 558 28.08 5.68 -16.21
CA SER A 558 26.86 5.50 -17.03
C SER A 558 25.58 5.89 -16.28
N PHE A 559 25.65 5.97 -14.95
CA PHE A 559 24.52 6.33 -14.07
C PHE A 559 24.22 7.83 -14.01
N ASN A 560 25.22 8.68 -14.24
CA ASN A 560 25.03 10.14 -14.15
C ASN A 560 24.04 10.69 -15.18
N TYR A 561 23.83 10.02 -16.30
CA TYR A 561 22.87 10.46 -17.32
C TYR A 561 21.42 10.04 -17.01
N LEU A 562 21.21 8.83 -16.48
CA LEU A 562 19.88 8.36 -16.10
C LEU A 562 19.43 8.88 -14.73
N SER A 563 20.38 9.03 -13.78
CA SER A 563 20.07 9.58 -12.46
C SER A 563 19.71 11.06 -12.49
N CYS A 564 20.36 11.89 -13.31
CA CYS A 564 19.99 13.31 -13.44
C CYS A 564 18.58 13.49 -14.02
N ALA A 565 18.16 12.67 -14.96
CA ALA A 565 16.79 12.72 -15.50
C ALA A 565 15.73 12.16 -14.53
N MET A 566 16.08 11.17 -13.71
CA MET A 566 15.16 10.58 -12.72
C MET A 566 15.08 11.37 -11.42
N PHE A 567 16.16 12.01 -10.97
CA PHE A 567 16.18 12.78 -9.71
C PHE A 567 15.67 14.23 -9.86
N SER A 568 15.71 14.83 -11.06
CA SER A 568 15.11 16.14 -11.32
C SER A 568 13.57 16.14 -11.19
N ASN A 569 12.94 14.98 -11.18
CA ASN A 569 11.48 14.84 -10.97
C ASN A 569 11.08 14.63 -9.50
N LEU A 570 12.01 14.46 -8.55
CA LEU A 570 11.67 14.22 -7.14
C LEU A 570 11.14 15.47 -6.42
N ASP A 571 11.55 16.67 -6.85
CA ASP A 571 11.07 17.93 -6.24
C ASP A 571 9.70 18.39 -6.77
N SER A 572 9.21 17.82 -7.87
CA SER A 572 7.93 18.22 -8.49
C SER A 572 6.68 17.50 -7.94
N TYR A 573 6.83 16.45 -7.13
CA TYR A 573 5.70 15.65 -6.62
C TYR A 573 5.13 16.11 -5.27
N HIS A 574 5.62 17.20 -4.68
CA HIS A 574 5.09 17.74 -3.41
C HIS A 574 4.15 18.93 -3.53
N THR A 575 3.82 19.37 -4.74
CA THR A 575 2.80 20.41 -4.95
C THR A 575 1.53 19.81 -5.55
N PRO A 576 0.35 20.09 -4.99
CA PRO A 576 -0.92 19.66 -5.61
C PRO A 576 -1.09 20.42 -6.93
N ILE A 577 -1.17 19.69 -8.03
CA ILE A 577 -1.41 20.24 -9.36
C ILE A 577 -2.87 20.69 -9.44
N THR A 578 -3.11 21.99 -9.22
CA THR A 578 -4.30 22.66 -9.71
C THR A 578 -4.07 23.00 -11.19
N LYS A 579 -4.41 22.11 -12.08
CA LYS A 579 -4.50 22.44 -13.51
C LYS A 579 -5.85 23.09 -13.78
N SER A 580 -5.82 24.39 -14.05
CA SER A 580 -6.90 25.10 -14.76
C SER A 580 -7.02 24.52 -16.17
N ARG A 581 -8.20 23.97 -16.49
CA ARG A 581 -8.56 23.59 -17.86
C ARG A 581 -8.69 24.84 -18.71
N THR A 582 -7.79 25.04 -19.67
CA THR A 582 -8.05 25.87 -20.84
C THR A 582 -8.84 25.03 -21.84
N GLU A 583 -10.05 25.48 -22.14
CA GLU A 583 -10.90 24.94 -23.20
C GLU A 583 -10.20 25.15 -24.55
N SER A 584 -9.85 24.06 -25.24
CA SER A 584 -9.58 24.08 -26.67
C SER A 584 -10.76 23.47 -27.39
N SER A 585 -11.54 24.34 -28.03
CA SER A 585 -12.59 24.01 -28.97
C SER A 585 -12.00 23.30 -30.20
N TYR A 586 -12.31 22.03 -30.39
CA TYR A 586 -12.16 21.37 -31.68
C TYR A 586 -13.54 21.29 -32.35
N SER A 587 -13.67 22.04 -33.44
CA SER A 587 -14.73 21.93 -34.42
C SER A 587 -14.49 20.66 -35.25
N TYR A 588 -15.50 19.78 -35.30
CA TYR A 588 -15.58 18.69 -36.30
C TYR A 588 -16.48 19.12 -37.47
N LEU A 589 -15.87 19.07 -38.63
CA LEU A 589 -16.57 18.75 -39.89
C LEU A 589 -16.65 17.24 -40.04
#